data_4a41a2e868fdf9b9f38188b886387d26
#
_entry.id   4a41a2e868fdf9b9f38188b886387d26
#
_cell.length_a   1.000
_cell.length_b   1.000
_cell.length_c   1.000
_cell.angle_alpha   90.00
_cell.angle_beta   90.00
_cell.angle_gamma   90.00
#
_symmetry.space_group_name_H-M   'P 1'
#
loop_
_entity.id
_entity.type
_entity.pdbx_description
1 polymer ?
#
loop_
_entity_poly.entity_id
_entity_poly.type
_entity_poly.pdbx_seq_one_letter_code
_entity_poly.pdbx_strand_id
1 'polypeptide(L)'
;MHSGECMNTKGGICLLMKSSPIHPLVSWLLYPVYAWQGVGVRLRTERMLPPGGLPTGEIAGKDPAIRLLVLGDSSAVGVGTADAWQGLCVRLAVHLQGRTGRKIIWRAAGFNSATSGQLRDHVVPNLERGFWTHIVLAIGTNDAKNFHSLPRFKREFGGLLYSLKAKWPEAHIVWSKVIDFRDMPAMPPLLGRILEARADAINRLGERLCRERMATPATRLPVEGPEGFSSDGFHASALGYDAWAKHLVPYVLNLPDTEDGRVIS
;
A
#
# COMPACT_ATOMS: atom_id res chain seq x y z
N MET A 1 28.26 13.85 -52.97
CA MET A 1 29.04 12.60 -53.24
C MET A 1 28.72 11.64 -52.12
N HIS A 2 28.08 10.57 -52.50
CA HIS A 2 27.97 9.23 -51.90
C HIS A 2 27.39 9.10 -50.51
N SER A 3 26.13 8.74 -50.37
CA SER A 3 25.49 7.38 -50.59
C SER A 3 25.99 6.35 -49.61
N GLY A 4 25.07 5.83 -48.84
CA GLY A 4 25.19 4.68 -47.97
C GLY A 4 23.85 4.30 -47.36
N GLU A 5 22.96 3.72 -48.23
CA GLU A 5 21.79 2.95 -47.79
C GLU A 5 22.25 1.76 -46.96
N CYS A 6 21.52 1.45 -45.95
CA CYS A 6 21.34 0.07 -45.54
C CYS A 6 19.90 -0.18 -45.11
N MET A 7 19.17 -0.83 -46.01
CA MET A 7 17.92 -1.54 -45.73
C MET A 7 18.21 -2.64 -44.70
N ASN A 8 17.35 -2.83 -43.73
CA ASN A 8 16.78 -4.15 -43.56
C ASN A 8 15.47 -4.15 -42.72
N THR A 9 14.52 -4.70 -43.38
CA THR A 9 13.21 -5.22 -43.02
C THR A 9 13.25 -6.14 -41.79
N LYS A 10 12.32 -5.93 -40.88
CA LYS A 10 11.36 -6.97 -40.44
C LYS A 10 10.32 -6.26 -39.54
N GLY A 11 9.12 -6.20 -40.08
CA GLY A 11 7.94 -5.69 -39.36
C GLY A 11 7.61 -6.56 -38.15
N GLY A 12 7.86 -6.06 -36.99
CA GLY A 12 7.26 -6.48 -35.74
C GLY A 12 6.18 -5.48 -35.40
N ILE A 13 4.93 -5.81 -35.74
CA ILE A 13 3.77 -5.05 -35.23
C ILE A 13 3.74 -5.27 -33.72
N CYS A 14 4.28 -4.31 -32.99
CA CYS A 14 4.05 -4.20 -31.54
C CYS A 14 2.58 -3.81 -31.36
N LEU A 15 1.71 -4.80 -31.27
CA LEU A 15 0.33 -4.64 -30.85
C LEU A 15 0.35 -4.22 -29.39
N LEU A 16 0.42 -2.91 -29.16
CA LEU A 16 -0.03 -2.30 -27.92
C LEU A 16 -1.52 -2.62 -27.76
N MET A 17 -1.81 -3.76 -27.14
CA MET A 17 -3.14 -4.06 -26.62
C MET A 17 -3.45 -3.05 -25.52
N LYS A 18 -3.88 -1.84 -25.90
CA LYS A 18 -4.67 -0.99 -25.01
C LYS A 18 -5.88 -1.81 -24.60
N SER A 19 -5.87 -2.34 -23.37
CA SER A 19 -7.02 -3.01 -22.79
C SER A 19 -8.17 -2.03 -22.77
N SER A 20 -9.15 -2.23 -23.66
CA SER A 20 -10.39 -1.49 -23.67
C SER A 20 -11.04 -1.60 -22.29
N PRO A 21 -11.52 -0.49 -21.68
CA PRO A 21 -12.21 -0.56 -20.41
C PRO A 21 -13.44 -1.47 -20.58
N ILE A 22 -13.55 -2.50 -19.73
CA ILE A 22 -14.72 -3.37 -19.72
C ILE A 22 -15.95 -2.49 -19.46
N HIS A 23 -16.91 -2.52 -20.40
CA HIS A 23 -18.13 -1.72 -20.26
C HIS A 23 -18.87 -2.07 -18.95
N PRO A 24 -19.38 -1.11 -18.17
CA PRO A 24 -20.01 -1.37 -16.87
C PRO A 24 -21.09 -2.46 -16.90
N LEU A 25 -21.87 -2.55 -17.98
CA LEU A 25 -22.89 -3.59 -18.15
C LEU A 25 -22.30 -5.00 -18.28
N VAL A 26 -21.15 -5.15 -18.94
CA VAL A 26 -20.46 -6.46 -19.07
C VAL A 26 -19.91 -6.91 -17.71
N SER A 27 -19.51 -5.98 -16.84
CA SER A 27 -19.06 -6.27 -15.48
C SER A 27 -20.17 -6.95 -14.64
N TRP A 28 -21.43 -6.56 -14.82
CA TRP A 28 -22.56 -7.17 -14.13
C TRP A 28 -22.88 -8.58 -14.59
N LEU A 29 -22.77 -8.85 -15.89
CA LEU A 29 -22.98 -10.20 -16.45
C LEU A 29 -21.88 -11.18 -15.99
N LEU A 30 -20.69 -10.70 -15.72
CA LEU A 30 -19.56 -11.50 -15.25
C LEU A 30 -19.52 -11.63 -13.71
N TYR A 31 -20.43 -10.98 -12.98
CA TYR A 31 -20.48 -11.03 -11.52
C TYR A 31 -20.47 -12.46 -10.92
N PRO A 32 -21.24 -13.44 -11.46
CA PRO A 32 -21.19 -14.82 -10.95
C PRO A 32 -19.80 -15.45 -11.07
N VAL A 33 -19.09 -15.17 -12.20
CA VAL A 33 -17.72 -15.67 -12.43
C VAL A 33 -16.75 -15.05 -11.44
N TYR A 34 -16.90 -13.76 -11.14
CA TYR A 34 -16.06 -13.06 -10.18
C TYR A 34 -16.29 -13.55 -8.75
N ALA A 35 -17.57 -13.74 -8.39
CA ALA A 35 -17.93 -14.29 -7.10
C ALA A 35 -17.32 -15.69 -6.92
N TRP A 36 -17.43 -16.54 -7.94
CA TRP A 36 -16.85 -17.89 -7.93
C TRP A 36 -15.32 -17.85 -7.84
N GLN A 37 -14.64 -17.02 -8.65
CA GLN A 37 -13.19 -16.86 -8.58
C GLN A 37 -12.74 -16.28 -7.22
N GLY A 38 -13.46 -15.29 -6.69
CA GLY A 38 -13.18 -14.71 -5.38
C GLY A 38 -13.34 -15.73 -4.24
N VAL A 39 -14.38 -16.58 -4.29
CA VAL A 39 -14.53 -17.69 -3.36
C VAL A 39 -13.40 -18.70 -3.54
N GLY A 40 -13.02 -19.03 -4.78
CA GLY A 40 -11.91 -19.94 -5.07
C GLY A 40 -10.57 -19.43 -4.50
N VAL A 41 -10.26 -18.14 -4.66
CA VAL A 41 -9.07 -17.52 -4.05
C VAL A 41 -9.16 -17.61 -2.53
N ARG A 42 -10.29 -17.23 -1.94
CA ARG A 42 -10.48 -17.25 -0.48
C ARG A 42 -10.35 -18.66 0.13
N LEU A 43 -10.75 -19.70 -0.59
CA LEU A 43 -10.65 -21.10 -0.13
C LEU A 43 -9.25 -21.67 -0.30
N ARG A 44 -8.47 -21.19 -1.29
CA ARG A 44 -7.12 -21.66 -1.59
C ARG A 44 -6.04 -20.89 -0.85
N THR A 45 -6.30 -19.62 -0.54
CA THR A 45 -5.35 -18.76 0.18
C THR A 45 -5.31 -19.19 1.65
N GLU A 46 -4.14 -19.58 2.11
CA GLU A 46 -3.90 -19.91 3.52
C GLU A 46 -4.22 -18.69 4.40
N ARG A 47 -4.90 -18.94 5.52
CA ARG A 47 -5.17 -17.87 6.49
C ARG A 47 -3.94 -17.63 7.34
N MET A 48 -3.06 -16.75 6.86
CA MET A 48 -1.90 -16.35 7.62
C MET A 48 -2.30 -15.47 8.82
N LEU A 49 -1.68 -15.73 9.95
CA LEU A 49 -1.80 -14.92 11.15
C LEU A 49 -0.68 -13.86 11.17
N PRO A 50 -0.89 -12.73 11.85
CA PRO A 50 0.21 -11.82 12.14
C PRO A 50 1.32 -12.56 12.88
N PRO A 51 2.60 -12.22 12.64
CA PRO A 51 3.70 -12.79 13.38
C PRO A 51 3.59 -12.43 14.87
N GLY A 52 4.04 -13.31 15.73
CA GLY A 52 4.16 -13.03 17.17
C GLY A 52 5.12 -11.86 17.41
N GLY A 53 4.92 -11.15 18.52
CA GLY A 53 5.77 -10.04 18.92
C GLY A 53 4.97 -8.84 19.45
N LEU A 54 5.68 -7.84 19.96
CA LEU A 54 5.07 -6.62 20.44
C LEU A 54 4.74 -5.71 19.26
N PRO A 55 3.57 -5.07 19.27
CA PRO A 55 3.19 -4.13 18.21
C PRO A 55 3.89 -2.76 18.37
N THR A 56 4.84 -2.64 19.28
CA THR A 56 5.57 -1.41 19.58
C THR A 56 7.04 -1.70 19.87
N GLY A 57 7.88 -0.70 19.67
CA GLY A 57 9.30 -0.79 20.01
C GLY A 57 10.05 0.51 19.75
N GLU A 58 11.35 0.45 19.93
CA GLU A 58 12.23 1.56 19.62
C GLU A 58 13.54 1.10 18.96
N ILE A 59 14.13 1.98 18.17
CA ILE A 59 15.46 1.84 17.60
C ILE A 59 16.27 3.03 18.11
N ALA A 60 17.42 2.76 18.70
CA ALA A 60 18.29 3.78 19.27
C ALA A 60 18.79 4.76 18.20
N GLY A 61 18.99 6.00 18.59
CA GLY A 61 19.48 7.06 17.72
C GLY A 61 19.50 8.41 18.44
N LYS A 62 19.71 9.49 17.69
CA LYS A 62 19.78 10.86 18.22
C LYS A 62 18.38 11.44 18.42
N ASP A 63 18.24 12.33 19.38
CA ASP A 63 17.04 13.16 19.54
C ASP A 63 17.06 14.36 18.58
N PRO A 64 15.88 14.92 18.23
CA PRO A 64 14.56 14.52 18.67
C PRO A 64 14.09 13.23 17.96
N ALA A 65 13.42 12.35 18.71
CA ALA A 65 12.96 11.08 18.19
C ALA A 65 11.85 11.26 17.12
N ILE A 66 11.85 10.39 16.11
CA ILE A 66 10.71 10.17 15.23
C ILE A 66 9.76 9.21 15.93
N ARG A 67 8.50 9.62 16.11
CA ARG A 67 7.43 8.78 16.67
C ARG A 67 6.53 8.34 15.53
N LEU A 68 6.71 7.10 15.11
CA LEU A 68 6.07 6.51 13.93
C LEU A 68 4.90 5.63 14.33
N LEU A 69 3.71 5.93 13.82
CA LEU A 69 2.54 5.05 13.86
C LEU A 69 2.29 4.49 12.44
N VAL A 70 2.32 3.17 12.28
CA VAL A 70 1.84 2.51 11.06
C VAL A 70 0.47 1.93 11.34
N LEU A 71 -0.53 2.43 10.63
CA LEU A 71 -1.94 2.10 10.82
C LEU A 71 -2.48 1.46 9.55
N GLY A 72 -3.12 0.30 9.67
CA GLY A 72 -3.61 -0.37 8.47
C GLY A 72 -4.27 -1.72 8.69
N ASP A 73 -4.26 -2.50 7.63
CA ASP A 73 -4.82 -3.85 7.59
C ASP A 73 -3.75 -4.92 7.94
N SER A 74 -3.83 -6.08 7.31
CA SER A 74 -2.84 -7.16 7.46
C SER A 74 -1.40 -6.70 7.21
N SER A 75 -1.20 -5.72 6.33
CA SER A 75 0.12 -5.19 6.00
C SER A 75 0.75 -4.42 7.16
N ALA A 76 -0.04 -3.64 7.90
CA ALA A 76 0.45 -2.89 9.05
C ALA A 76 0.88 -3.81 10.21
N VAL A 77 0.22 -4.96 10.35
CA VAL A 77 0.51 -5.94 11.40
C VAL A 77 1.45 -7.08 10.93
N GLY A 78 2.03 -6.97 9.73
CA GLY A 78 3.10 -7.83 9.25
C GLY A 78 2.68 -9.24 8.82
N VAL A 79 1.39 -9.45 8.45
CA VAL A 79 0.94 -10.75 7.90
C VAL A 79 1.75 -11.08 6.65
N GLY A 80 2.22 -12.33 6.55
CA GLY A 80 3.07 -12.81 5.46
C GLY A 80 4.55 -12.98 5.86
N THR A 81 4.91 -12.58 7.08
CA THR A 81 6.25 -12.78 7.64
C THR A 81 6.23 -13.72 8.84
N ALA A 82 7.34 -14.36 9.09
CA ALA A 82 7.52 -15.25 10.25
C ALA A 82 7.84 -14.47 11.53
N ASP A 83 8.41 -13.26 11.40
CA ASP A 83 8.87 -12.43 12.50
C ASP A 83 8.37 -10.99 12.32
N ALA A 84 7.93 -10.36 13.42
CA ALA A 84 7.49 -8.96 13.45
C ALA A 84 8.58 -7.98 12.96
N TRP A 85 9.86 -8.31 13.13
CA TRP A 85 10.98 -7.51 12.63
C TRP A 85 11.04 -7.41 11.09
N GLN A 86 10.41 -8.33 10.40
CA GLN A 86 10.32 -8.35 8.94
C GLN A 86 9.10 -7.60 8.41
N GLY A 87 8.17 -7.18 9.27
CA GLY A 87 6.96 -6.47 8.89
C GLY A 87 7.20 -5.00 8.53
N LEU A 88 6.24 -4.41 7.81
CA LEU A 88 6.31 -3.05 7.27
C LEU A 88 6.73 -1.99 8.30
N CYS A 89 6.12 -2.03 9.49
CA CYS A 89 6.35 -1.00 10.51
C CYS A 89 7.80 -0.97 10.96
N VAL A 90 8.37 -2.14 11.26
CA VAL A 90 9.75 -2.23 11.75
C VAL A 90 10.76 -1.96 10.63
N ARG A 91 10.51 -2.49 9.41
CA ARG A 91 11.39 -2.21 8.27
C ARG A 91 11.42 -0.71 7.94
N LEU A 92 10.28 -0.05 8.01
CA LEU A 92 10.22 1.41 7.84
C LEU A 92 10.99 2.15 8.95
N ALA A 93 10.82 1.73 10.20
CA ALA A 93 11.57 2.30 11.33
C ALA A 93 13.10 2.13 11.16
N VAL A 94 13.56 0.95 10.71
CA VAL A 94 14.98 0.69 10.41
C VAL A 94 15.51 1.61 9.31
N HIS A 95 14.77 1.76 8.20
CA HIS A 95 15.21 2.62 7.10
C HIS A 95 15.18 4.10 7.48
N LEU A 96 14.19 4.56 8.25
CA LEU A 96 14.14 5.94 8.76
C LEU A 96 15.32 6.23 9.70
N GLN A 97 15.66 5.29 10.61
CA GLN A 97 16.82 5.43 11.48
C GLN A 97 18.11 5.48 10.68
N GLY A 98 18.31 4.55 9.74
CA GLY A 98 19.50 4.53 8.88
C GLY A 98 19.65 5.81 8.06
N ARG A 99 18.54 6.42 7.59
CA ARG A 99 18.57 7.65 6.79
C ARG A 99 18.79 8.91 7.62
N THR A 100 18.29 8.95 8.83
CA THR A 100 18.27 10.17 9.67
C THR A 100 19.24 10.13 10.85
N GLY A 101 19.68 8.95 11.27
CA GLY A 101 20.42 8.75 12.52
C GLY A 101 19.59 9.03 13.77
N ARG A 102 18.28 9.34 13.63
CA ARG A 102 17.41 9.70 14.76
C ARG A 102 16.86 8.45 15.45
N LYS A 103 16.59 8.58 16.75
CA LYS A 103 15.83 7.58 17.51
C LYS A 103 14.44 7.41 16.87
N ILE A 104 13.99 6.16 16.70
CA ILE A 104 12.66 5.85 16.20
C ILE A 104 11.89 5.13 17.29
N ILE A 105 10.74 5.68 17.68
CA ILE A 105 9.75 5.01 18.52
C ILE A 105 8.60 4.64 17.60
N TRP A 106 8.32 3.36 17.46
CA TRP A 106 7.34 2.88 16.50
C TRP A 106 6.20 2.09 17.13
N ARG A 107 5.04 2.13 16.46
CA ARG A 107 3.87 1.32 16.79
C ARG A 107 3.17 0.89 15.51
N ALA A 108 2.85 -0.41 15.42
CA ALA A 108 1.93 -0.96 14.44
C ALA A 108 0.53 -1.05 15.07
N ALA A 109 -0.51 -0.65 14.34
CA ALA A 109 -1.89 -0.75 14.80
C ALA A 109 -2.82 -1.07 13.63
N GLY A 110 -3.77 -1.97 13.90
CA GLY A 110 -4.71 -2.44 12.89
C GLY A 110 -5.03 -3.92 13.08
N PHE A 111 -5.65 -4.52 12.08
CA PHE A 111 -5.98 -5.94 12.11
C PHE A 111 -6.18 -6.49 10.70
N ASN A 112 -6.05 -7.81 10.57
CA ASN A 112 -6.21 -8.49 9.31
C ASN A 112 -7.59 -8.20 8.67
N SER A 113 -7.60 -7.90 7.37
CA SER A 113 -8.80 -7.57 6.59
C SER A 113 -9.50 -6.26 6.96
N ALA A 114 -8.88 -5.39 7.76
CA ALA A 114 -9.45 -4.08 8.09
C ALA A 114 -9.74 -3.24 6.84
N THR A 115 -10.81 -2.46 6.89
CA THR A 115 -11.17 -1.43 5.91
C THR A 115 -10.98 -0.04 6.51
N SER A 116 -10.97 0.98 5.65
CA SER A 116 -10.81 2.37 6.10
C SER A 116 -11.83 2.78 7.16
N GLY A 117 -13.10 2.37 6.99
CA GLY A 117 -14.16 2.62 7.97
C GLY A 117 -13.91 1.93 9.30
N GLN A 118 -13.47 0.68 9.28
CA GLN A 118 -13.18 -0.07 10.50
C GLN A 118 -11.98 0.49 11.27
N LEU A 119 -10.94 0.97 10.59
CA LEU A 119 -9.84 1.69 11.27
C LEU A 119 -10.34 2.95 11.95
N ARG A 120 -11.17 3.75 11.26
CA ARG A 120 -11.77 4.97 11.81
C ARG A 120 -12.59 4.69 13.06
N ASP A 121 -13.43 3.65 13.02
CA ASP A 121 -14.45 3.41 14.04
C ASP A 121 -13.94 2.56 15.22
N HIS A 122 -12.98 1.66 14.98
CA HIS A 122 -12.56 0.68 15.97
C HIS A 122 -11.09 0.81 16.40
N VAL A 123 -10.20 1.36 15.58
CA VAL A 123 -8.78 1.44 15.92
C VAL A 123 -8.41 2.83 16.42
N VAL A 124 -8.68 3.86 15.63
CA VAL A 124 -8.30 5.26 15.98
C VAL A 124 -8.85 5.72 17.35
N PRO A 125 -10.10 5.45 17.73
CA PRO A 125 -10.60 5.85 19.04
C PRO A 125 -9.86 5.19 20.20
N ASN A 126 -9.43 3.94 20.02
CA ASN A 126 -8.79 3.12 21.05
C ASN A 126 -7.25 3.29 21.12
N LEU A 127 -6.66 4.06 20.21
CA LEU A 127 -5.26 4.41 20.31
C LEU A 127 -5.06 5.45 21.43
N GLU A 128 -4.00 5.27 22.20
CA GLU A 128 -3.61 6.26 23.22
C GLU A 128 -3.39 7.64 22.58
N ARG A 129 -3.64 8.69 23.35
CA ARG A 129 -3.39 10.09 22.94
C ARG A 129 -1.90 10.45 22.90
N GLY A 130 -1.00 9.46 22.79
CA GLY A 130 0.43 9.69 22.64
C GLY A 130 0.73 10.66 21.49
N PHE A 131 1.89 11.27 21.55
CA PHE A 131 2.35 12.20 20.52
C PHE A 131 3.01 11.41 19.36
N TRP A 132 2.40 11.44 18.18
CA TRP A 132 2.95 10.88 16.94
C TRP A 132 3.42 12.00 16.03
N THR A 133 4.67 11.88 15.54
CA THR A 133 5.20 12.84 14.56
C THR A 133 4.84 12.42 13.13
N HIS A 134 4.77 11.11 12.88
CA HIS A 134 4.50 10.55 11.57
C HIS A 134 3.49 9.41 11.68
N ILE A 135 2.52 9.40 10.78
CA ILE A 135 1.50 8.35 10.66
C ILE A 135 1.53 7.82 9.23
N VAL A 136 1.75 6.53 9.07
CA VAL A 136 1.68 5.87 7.76
C VAL A 136 0.43 5.01 7.70
N LEU A 137 -0.36 5.21 6.65
CA LEU A 137 -1.58 4.46 6.37
C LEU A 137 -1.31 3.42 5.30
N ALA A 138 -1.35 2.13 5.67
CA ALA A 138 -1.31 0.98 4.77
C ALA A 138 -2.72 0.37 4.70
N ILE A 139 -3.62 1.00 3.93
CA ILE A 139 -5.06 0.68 3.90
C ILE A 139 -5.67 0.99 2.53
N GLY A 140 -6.74 0.30 2.18
CA GLY A 140 -7.49 0.49 0.94
C GLY A 140 -7.64 -0.79 0.11
N THR A 141 -6.72 -1.74 0.26
CA THR A 141 -6.77 -3.04 -0.43
C THR A 141 -8.08 -3.78 -0.13
N ASN A 142 -8.50 -3.80 1.14
CA ASN A 142 -9.76 -4.45 1.52
C ASN A 142 -10.98 -3.63 1.10
N ASP A 143 -10.90 -2.31 1.02
CA ASP A 143 -11.97 -1.48 0.45
C ASP A 143 -12.18 -1.82 -1.04
N ALA A 144 -11.10 -1.99 -1.81
CA ALA A 144 -11.15 -2.42 -3.20
C ALA A 144 -11.69 -3.85 -3.34
N LYS A 145 -11.12 -4.80 -2.59
CA LYS A 145 -11.46 -6.23 -2.63
C LYS A 145 -12.91 -6.50 -2.21
N ASN A 146 -13.41 -5.77 -1.24
CA ASN A 146 -14.80 -5.88 -0.75
C ASN A 146 -15.80 -5.07 -1.60
N PHE A 147 -15.38 -4.57 -2.76
CA PHE A 147 -16.23 -3.82 -3.68
C PHE A 147 -16.93 -2.62 -3.04
N HIS A 148 -16.29 -1.91 -2.10
CA HIS A 148 -16.85 -0.68 -1.55
C HIS A 148 -17.07 0.35 -2.65
N SER A 149 -18.24 0.97 -2.70
CA SER A 149 -18.52 2.04 -3.67
C SER A 149 -17.62 3.26 -3.41
N LEU A 150 -17.32 4.04 -4.45
CA LEU A 150 -16.53 5.26 -4.29
C LEU A 150 -17.12 6.26 -3.28
N PRO A 151 -18.45 6.48 -3.23
CA PRO A 151 -19.07 7.30 -2.18
C PRO A 151 -18.83 6.75 -0.78
N ARG A 152 -18.87 5.41 -0.61
CA ARG A 152 -18.56 4.77 0.66
C ARG A 152 -17.10 4.98 1.03
N PHE A 153 -16.16 4.70 0.13
CA PHE A 153 -14.73 4.92 0.37
C PHE A 153 -14.43 6.39 0.68
N LYS A 154 -15.03 7.34 -0.07
CA LYS A 154 -14.91 8.78 0.22
C LYS A 154 -15.29 9.11 1.66
N ARG A 155 -16.43 8.60 2.14
CA ARG A 155 -16.91 8.83 3.49
C ARG A 155 -16.00 8.17 4.54
N GLU A 156 -15.61 6.91 4.30
CA GLU A 156 -14.86 6.11 5.27
C GLU A 156 -13.38 6.52 5.35
N PHE A 157 -12.69 6.59 4.22
CA PHE A 157 -11.28 7.01 4.17
C PHE A 157 -11.12 8.50 4.47
N GLY A 158 -11.99 9.34 3.91
CA GLY A 158 -12.01 10.78 4.25
C GLY A 158 -12.29 11.04 5.72
N GLY A 159 -13.20 10.27 6.32
CA GLY A 159 -13.45 10.32 7.77
C GLY A 159 -12.27 9.82 8.59
N LEU A 160 -11.56 8.78 8.14
CA LEU A 160 -10.33 8.30 8.78
C LEU A 160 -9.27 9.40 8.82
N LEU A 161 -8.97 10.03 7.68
CA LEU A 161 -8.01 11.14 7.61
C LEU A 161 -8.41 12.30 8.55
N TYR A 162 -9.70 12.66 8.57
CA TYR A 162 -10.22 13.68 9.47
C TYR A 162 -10.01 13.31 10.93
N SER A 163 -10.35 12.10 11.34
CA SER A 163 -10.20 11.60 12.71
C SER A 163 -8.73 11.61 13.16
N LEU A 164 -7.81 11.26 12.26
CA LEU A 164 -6.38 11.30 12.54
C LEU A 164 -5.87 12.73 12.74
N LYS A 165 -6.25 13.64 11.85
CA LYS A 165 -5.87 15.06 11.98
C LYS A 165 -6.50 15.72 13.20
N ALA A 166 -7.72 15.37 13.57
CA ALA A 166 -8.36 15.86 14.79
C ALA A 166 -7.65 15.36 16.07
N LYS A 167 -7.15 14.12 16.04
CA LYS A 167 -6.47 13.51 17.20
C LYS A 167 -4.99 13.91 17.30
N TRP A 168 -4.31 14.05 16.16
CA TRP A 168 -2.89 14.41 16.05
C TRP A 168 -2.69 15.46 14.95
N PRO A 169 -3.01 16.72 15.20
CA PRO A 169 -3.02 17.77 14.18
C PRO A 169 -1.64 18.01 13.56
N GLU A 170 -0.57 17.88 14.35
CA GLU A 170 0.80 18.12 13.92
C GLU A 170 1.45 16.90 13.23
N ALA A 171 0.80 15.73 13.24
CA ALA A 171 1.37 14.54 12.65
C ALA A 171 1.40 14.67 11.13
N HIS A 172 2.55 14.33 10.52
CA HIS A 172 2.67 14.14 9.10
C HIS A 172 2.03 12.79 8.73
N ILE A 173 0.99 12.82 7.90
CA ILE A 173 0.24 11.63 7.50
C ILE A 173 0.64 11.26 6.07
N VAL A 174 1.10 10.03 5.88
CA VAL A 174 1.41 9.45 4.56
C VAL A 174 0.46 8.29 4.30
N TRP A 175 -0.13 8.26 3.12
CA TRP A 175 -0.94 7.12 2.67
C TRP A 175 -0.24 6.35 1.57
N SER A 176 -0.03 5.06 1.78
CA SER A 176 0.43 4.13 0.78
C SER A 176 -0.73 3.71 -0.13
N LYS A 177 -0.63 4.01 -1.42
CA LYS A 177 -1.64 3.60 -2.40
C LYS A 177 -1.75 2.08 -2.48
N VAL A 178 -2.94 1.62 -2.86
CA VAL A 178 -3.20 0.19 -3.13
C VAL A 178 -2.34 -0.25 -4.31
N ILE A 179 -1.61 -1.36 -4.14
CA ILE A 179 -0.77 -1.96 -5.19
C ILE A 179 -1.62 -2.54 -6.33
N ASP A 180 -0.98 -2.91 -7.43
CA ASP A 180 -1.67 -3.52 -8.56
C ASP A 180 -2.10 -4.96 -8.21
N PHE A 181 -3.39 -5.25 -8.33
CA PHE A 181 -3.89 -6.60 -8.07
C PHE A 181 -3.41 -7.63 -9.11
N ARG A 182 -2.97 -7.17 -10.28
CA ARG A 182 -2.44 -8.05 -11.34
C ARG A 182 -1.06 -8.58 -11.01
N ASP A 183 -0.34 -7.90 -10.11
CA ASP A 183 1.00 -8.30 -9.67
C ASP A 183 0.94 -9.38 -8.58
N MET A 184 -0.24 -9.62 -7.98
CA MET A 184 -0.41 -10.62 -6.91
C MET A 184 -0.50 -12.04 -7.50
N PRO A 185 0.45 -12.96 -7.19
CA PRO A 185 0.48 -14.32 -7.76
C PRO A 185 -0.80 -15.14 -7.50
N ALA A 186 -1.45 -14.94 -6.35
CA ALA A 186 -2.71 -15.64 -6.02
C ALA A 186 -3.91 -15.15 -6.83
N MET A 187 -3.77 -14.06 -7.60
CA MET A 187 -4.91 -13.42 -8.25
C MET A 187 -5.16 -13.98 -9.66
N PRO A 188 -6.34 -14.60 -9.92
CA PRO A 188 -6.70 -14.99 -11.28
C PRO A 188 -6.72 -13.77 -12.22
N PRO A 189 -6.24 -13.90 -13.48
CA PRO A 189 -6.03 -12.75 -14.37
C PRO A 189 -7.28 -11.89 -14.60
N LEU A 190 -8.46 -12.50 -14.70
CA LEU A 190 -9.70 -11.77 -14.91
C LEU A 190 -10.12 -11.00 -13.65
N LEU A 191 -10.06 -11.66 -12.48
CA LEU A 191 -10.37 -11.02 -11.20
C LEU A 191 -9.36 -9.91 -10.91
N GLY A 192 -8.06 -10.13 -11.19
CA GLY A 192 -7.01 -9.13 -11.05
C GLY A 192 -7.30 -7.86 -11.83
N ARG A 193 -7.71 -7.97 -13.10
CA ARG A 193 -8.07 -6.79 -13.93
C ARG A 193 -9.25 -5.99 -13.37
N ILE A 194 -10.23 -6.66 -12.78
CA ILE A 194 -11.41 -5.99 -12.21
C ILE A 194 -11.06 -5.29 -10.92
N LEU A 195 -10.35 -5.98 -10.03
CA LEU A 195 -9.89 -5.40 -8.77
C LEU A 195 -8.91 -4.25 -9.04
N GLU A 196 -8.10 -4.35 -10.09
CA GLU A 196 -7.21 -3.28 -10.53
C GLU A 196 -7.97 -2.02 -10.95
N ALA A 197 -9.00 -2.15 -11.78
CA ALA A 197 -9.83 -1.00 -12.15
C ALA A 197 -10.46 -0.30 -10.92
N ARG A 198 -10.78 -1.08 -9.88
CA ARG A 198 -11.26 -0.55 -8.60
C ARG A 198 -10.16 0.10 -7.79
N ALA A 199 -8.99 -0.54 -7.69
CA ALA A 199 -7.83 0.01 -7.02
C ALA A 199 -7.42 1.36 -7.63
N ASP A 200 -7.41 1.47 -8.96
CA ASP A 200 -7.16 2.72 -9.66
C ASP A 200 -8.17 3.81 -9.30
N ALA A 201 -9.45 3.48 -9.25
CA ALA A 201 -10.49 4.44 -8.88
C ALA A 201 -10.35 4.88 -7.40
N ILE A 202 -10.04 3.95 -6.49
CA ILE A 202 -9.75 4.21 -5.08
C ILE A 202 -8.48 5.06 -4.95
N ASN A 203 -7.41 4.72 -5.67
CA ASN A 203 -6.15 5.45 -5.62
C ASN A 203 -6.31 6.91 -6.08
N ARG A 204 -7.02 7.16 -7.19
CA ARG A 204 -7.33 8.53 -7.65
C ARG A 204 -8.17 9.32 -6.65
N LEU A 205 -9.18 8.69 -6.07
CA LEU A 205 -10.03 9.34 -5.07
C LEU A 205 -9.25 9.57 -3.76
N GLY A 206 -8.50 8.59 -3.28
CA GLY A 206 -7.70 8.67 -2.07
C GLY A 206 -6.62 9.74 -2.15
N GLU A 207 -5.94 9.85 -3.30
CA GLU A 207 -4.96 10.92 -3.55
C GLU A 207 -5.58 12.31 -3.43
N ARG A 208 -6.76 12.54 -4.00
CA ARG A 208 -7.49 13.79 -3.85
C ARG A 208 -7.85 14.05 -2.39
N LEU A 209 -8.39 13.04 -1.68
CA LEU A 209 -8.75 13.16 -0.28
C LEU A 209 -7.55 13.46 0.63
N CYS A 210 -6.38 12.88 0.33
CA CYS A 210 -5.14 13.19 1.03
C CYS A 210 -4.77 14.67 0.85
N ARG A 211 -4.75 15.18 -0.39
CA ARG A 211 -4.46 16.60 -0.67
C ARG A 211 -5.44 17.53 0.04
N GLU A 212 -6.75 17.23 -0.01
CA GLU A 212 -7.80 18.01 0.67
C GLU A 212 -7.63 18.05 2.20
N ARG A 213 -6.92 17.09 2.79
CA ARG A 213 -6.78 16.93 4.25
C ARG A 213 -5.34 16.99 4.75
N MET A 214 -4.46 17.61 3.97
CA MET A 214 -3.05 17.81 4.34
C MET A 214 -2.36 16.49 4.71
N ALA A 215 -2.61 15.44 3.95
CA ALA A 215 -1.90 14.18 3.99
C ALA A 215 -1.13 13.98 2.68
N THR A 216 -0.05 13.24 2.71
CA THR A 216 0.81 12.96 1.55
C THR A 216 0.44 11.59 0.96
N PRO A 217 -0.08 11.52 -0.27
CA PRO A 217 -0.23 10.25 -0.96
C PRO A 217 1.12 9.82 -1.53
N ALA A 218 1.65 8.67 -1.14
CA ALA A 218 2.80 8.08 -1.81
C ALA A 218 2.41 7.62 -3.22
N THR A 219 3.38 7.51 -4.12
CA THR A 219 3.16 6.84 -5.41
C THR A 219 2.83 5.36 -5.18
N ARG A 220 2.30 4.70 -6.19
CA ARG A 220 2.07 3.26 -6.10
C ARG A 220 3.41 2.53 -6.00
N LEU A 221 3.52 1.58 -5.08
CA LEU A 221 4.70 0.72 -4.97
C LEU A 221 4.88 -0.07 -6.27
N PRO A 222 6.03 0.03 -6.95
CA PRO A 222 6.36 -0.87 -8.04
C PRO A 222 6.63 -2.28 -7.48
N VAL A 223 6.04 -3.30 -8.09
CA VAL A 223 6.28 -4.70 -7.73
C VAL A 223 7.23 -5.29 -8.75
N GLU A 224 8.40 -5.73 -8.30
CA GLU A 224 9.48 -6.19 -9.20
C GLU A 224 9.42 -7.69 -9.49
N GLY A 225 8.67 -8.48 -8.70
CA GLY A 225 8.57 -9.91 -8.92
C GLY A 225 7.75 -10.65 -7.86
N PRO A 226 7.52 -11.95 -8.06
CA PRO A 226 6.72 -12.77 -7.14
C PRO A 226 7.37 -12.98 -5.77
N GLU A 227 8.67 -12.82 -5.64
CA GLU A 227 9.43 -12.92 -4.37
C GLU A 227 9.04 -11.84 -3.37
N GLY A 228 8.46 -10.75 -3.83
CA GLY A 228 7.84 -9.71 -3.00
C GLY A 228 6.59 -10.18 -2.24
N PHE A 229 6.05 -11.36 -2.59
CA PHE A 229 4.88 -11.95 -1.94
C PHE A 229 5.27 -13.15 -1.09
N SER A 230 4.49 -13.39 -0.05
CA SER A 230 4.61 -14.58 0.81
C SER A 230 4.06 -15.83 0.09
N SER A 231 4.13 -16.99 0.75
CA SER A 231 3.69 -18.27 0.20
C SER A 231 2.22 -18.30 -0.24
N ASP A 232 1.38 -17.40 0.33
CA ASP A 232 -0.02 -17.29 -0.07
C ASP A 232 -0.23 -16.50 -1.38
N GLY A 233 0.83 -15.89 -1.93
CA GLY A 233 0.80 -15.11 -3.17
C GLY A 233 -0.03 -13.83 -3.10
N PHE A 234 -0.41 -13.38 -1.89
CA PHE A 234 -1.24 -12.20 -1.67
C PHE A 234 -0.59 -11.19 -0.71
N HIS A 235 -0.13 -11.65 0.46
CA HIS A 235 0.55 -10.79 1.42
C HIS A 235 2.01 -10.57 1.03
N ALA A 236 2.57 -9.46 1.45
CA ALA A 236 3.99 -9.20 1.22
C ALA A 236 4.88 -10.18 1.99
N SER A 237 5.96 -10.61 1.37
CA SER A 237 7.06 -11.33 2.03
C SER A 237 7.94 -10.36 2.83
N ALA A 238 8.95 -10.89 3.53
CA ALA A 238 9.96 -10.05 4.18
C ALA A 238 10.67 -9.11 3.17
N LEU A 239 10.95 -9.59 1.96
CA LEU A 239 11.54 -8.78 0.88
C LEU A 239 10.55 -7.71 0.40
N GLY A 240 9.28 -8.08 0.21
CA GLY A 240 8.24 -7.15 -0.19
C GLY A 240 8.02 -6.04 0.84
N TYR A 241 8.01 -6.36 2.12
CA TYR A 241 7.91 -5.33 3.17
C TYR A 241 9.15 -4.43 3.24
N ASP A 242 10.34 -4.96 3.00
CA ASP A 242 11.55 -4.15 2.96
C ASP A 242 11.54 -3.18 1.77
N ALA A 243 11.17 -3.65 0.58
CA ALA A 243 11.00 -2.80 -0.60
C ALA A 243 9.91 -1.74 -0.39
N TRP A 244 8.79 -2.13 0.20
CA TRP A 244 7.69 -1.20 0.54
C TRP A 244 8.12 -0.13 1.53
N ALA A 245 8.83 -0.53 2.58
CA ALA A 245 9.38 0.40 3.56
C ALA A 245 10.36 1.40 2.92
N LYS A 246 11.30 0.94 2.10
CA LYS A 246 12.23 1.80 1.34
C LYS A 246 11.48 2.81 0.46
N HIS A 247 10.46 2.34 -0.25
CA HIS A 247 9.62 3.18 -1.10
C HIS A 247 8.93 4.31 -0.31
N LEU A 248 8.53 4.06 0.93
CA LEU A 248 7.81 5.04 1.76
C LEU A 248 8.72 6.07 2.43
N VAL A 249 10.01 5.79 2.63
CA VAL A 249 10.95 6.69 3.32
C VAL A 249 10.93 8.13 2.78
N PRO A 250 11.04 8.39 1.46
CA PRO A 250 11.02 9.76 0.94
C PRO A 250 9.75 10.53 1.32
N TYR A 251 8.59 9.87 1.24
CA TYR A 251 7.30 10.48 1.57
C TYR A 251 7.16 10.77 3.07
N VAL A 252 7.66 9.86 3.92
CA VAL A 252 7.64 10.04 5.39
C VAL A 252 8.57 11.19 5.80
N LEU A 253 9.72 11.33 5.15
CA LEU A 253 10.68 12.41 5.43
C LEU A 253 10.36 13.70 4.67
N ASN A 254 9.28 13.73 3.87
CA ASN A 254 8.89 14.87 3.02
C ASN A 254 10.07 15.37 2.15
N LEU A 255 10.83 14.42 1.61
CA LEU A 255 11.93 14.73 0.69
C LEU A 255 11.34 15.11 -0.67
N PRO A 256 11.96 16.06 -1.42
CA PRO A 256 11.53 16.36 -2.77
C PRO A 256 11.63 15.09 -3.63
N ASP A 257 10.69 14.94 -4.57
CA ASP A 257 10.75 13.87 -5.56
C ASP A 257 12.08 13.97 -6.32
N THR A 258 12.96 13.02 -6.12
CA THR A 258 14.15 12.87 -6.96
C THR A 258 13.69 12.17 -8.24
N GLU A 259 13.51 12.93 -9.31
CA GLU A 259 13.52 12.35 -10.66
C GLU A 259 14.85 11.61 -10.80
N ASP A 260 14.77 10.32 -11.12
CA ASP A 260 15.91 9.39 -11.21
C ASP A 260 16.70 9.18 -9.91
N GLY A 261 16.61 7.96 -9.38
CA GLY A 261 17.32 7.39 -8.23
C GLY A 261 18.82 7.69 -8.05
N ARG A 262 19.27 8.89 -8.34
CA ARG A 262 20.63 9.41 -8.10
C ARG A 262 20.58 10.49 -7.03
N VAL A 263 21.03 10.11 -5.85
CA VAL A 263 21.40 11.07 -4.80
C VAL A 263 22.54 11.94 -5.37
N ILE A 264 22.28 13.24 -5.58
CA ILE A 264 23.37 14.20 -5.79
C ILE A 264 23.99 14.38 -4.40
N SER A 265 25.25 13.94 -4.32
CA SER A 265 26.14 14.07 -3.16
C SER A 265 26.49 15.54 -2.88
#